data_041f9f190c12fb414970ede804f06a82
#
_entry.id   041f9f190c12fb414970ede804f06a82
#
_cell.length_a   1.000
_cell.length_b   1.000
_cell.length_c   1.000
_cell.angle_alpha   90.00
_cell.angle_beta   90.00
_cell.angle_gamma   90.00
#
_symmetry.space_group_name_H-M   'P 1'
#
loop_
_entity.id
_entity.type
_entity.pdbx_description
1 polymer ?
#
loop_
_entity_poly.entity_id
_entity_poly.type
_entity_poly.pdbx_seq_one_letter_code
_entity_poly.pdbx_strand_id
1 'polypeptide(L)'
;MARPAGIRYGLHMKTIITCALTGVLTDPAQHPVPVTPEEMAAEARRAFDAGASIVHVHFRKQEPGQGRFPSWEADVAGDICDAIREACPGIILNLSTGVLGDDISGPVACLERVKPEMAALNAGSLNYLKARRNGQWAWPPLLFDNPVPKIARFIKKMDELDIIPECECFDTGIVRSVGLFRQVGMLRDPVHISLVMGVASGMPVNSKWLPLLVDEMPEGAMWQTILIGRDNVWPVHRTSAELGGHLRTGLEDTFYLPNGDRATSNGQLIEALATVAREAGREIASPSEALAMVRKGHDTAQDLSEALEAATEVGQSVLDPKAGS
;
A
#
# COMPACT_ATOMS: atom_id res chain seq x y z
N MET A 1 13.37 23.86 15.16
CA MET A 1 14.48 24.29 14.29
C MET A 1 14.07 24.00 12.86
N ALA A 2 14.07 24.97 11.96
CA ALA A 2 13.78 24.75 10.57
C ALA A 2 14.90 23.87 9.96
N ARG A 3 14.53 22.74 9.30
CA ARG A 3 15.50 21.93 8.55
C ARG A 3 16.08 22.77 7.40
N PRO A 4 17.36 22.65 7.06
CA PRO A 4 17.94 23.42 5.95
C PRO A 4 17.22 23.04 4.65
N ALA A 5 16.77 24.05 3.91
CA ALA A 5 16.20 23.90 2.57
C ALA A 5 17.26 23.24 1.66
N GLY A 6 17.01 21.99 1.22
CA GLY A 6 17.89 21.35 0.24
C GLY A 6 18.14 19.86 0.37
N ILE A 7 17.60 19.16 1.36
CA ILE A 7 17.75 17.70 1.41
C ILE A 7 16.75 17.07 0.44
N ARG A 8 17.23 16.79 -0.78
CA ARG A 8 16.50 16.01 -1.79
C ARG A 8 16.60 14.52 -1.38
N TYR A 9 15.60 14.02 -0.66
CA TYR A 9 15.56 12.63 -0.26
C TYR A 9 15.52 11.72 -1.50
N GLY A 10 16.47 10.79 -1.61
CA GLY A 10 16.41 9.66 -2.53
C GLY A 10 16.68 9.91 -4.01
N LEU A 11 17.05 11.13 -4.45
CA LEU A 11 17.31 11.41 -5.88
C LEU A 11 18.46 10.59 -6.49
N HIS A 12 19.37 10.05 -5.67
CA HIS A 12 20.46 9.20 -6.12
C HIS A 12 20.12 7.70 -6.09
N MET A 13 18.97 7.33 -5.53
CA MET A 13 18.50 5.94 -5.50
C MET A 13 17.61 5.67 -6.70
N LYS A 14 17.65 4.44 -7.20
CA LYS A 14 16.69 3.95 -8.19
C LYS A 14 15.26 4.03 -7.63
N THR A 15 14.30 4.19 -8.51
CA THR A 15 12.89 4.20 -8.11
C THR A 15 12.32 2.79 -8.16
N ILE A 16 11.61 2.37 -7.12
CA ILE A 16 10.84 1.14 -7.10
C ILE A 16 9.50 1.42 -7.77
N ILE A 17 9.06 0.51 -8.62
CA ILE A 17 7.72 0.55 -9.22
C ILE A 17 6.90 -0.62 -8.66
N THR A 18 5.77 -0.29 -8.02
CA THR A 18 4.79 -1.25 -7.53
C THR A 18 3.59 -1.31 -8.47
N CYS A 19 3.17 -2.51 -8.86
CA CYS A 19 1.94 -2.74 -9.60
C CYS A 19 0.82 -3.21 -8.68
N ALA A 20 -0.28 -2.46 -8.60
CA ALA A 20 -1.50 -2.86 -7.88
C ALA A 20 -2.46 -3.58 -8.85
N LEU A 21 -2.48 -4.92 -8.78
CA LEU A 21 -3.01 -5.77 -9.85
C LEU A 21 -4.53 -5.67 -10.02
N THR A 22 -5.31 -5.72 -8.94
CA THR A 22 -6.76 -5.98 -9.05
C THR A 22 -7.65 -5.19 -8.11
N GLY A 23 -7.21 -4.89 -6.86
CA GLY A 23 -8.09 -4.32 -5.83
C GLY A 23 -9.33 -5.18 -5.55
N VAL A 24 -10.31 -4.65 -4.80
CA VAL A 24 -11.57 -5.36 -4.47
C VAL A 24 -12.82 -4.49 -4.67
N LEU A 25 -12.66 -3.23 -5.04
CA LEU A 25 -13.80 -2.30 -5.20
C LEU A 25 -14.36 -2.24 -6.63
N THR A 26 -13.72 -2.94 -7.57
CA THR A 26 -14.05 -2.90 -8.99
C THR A 26 -14.74 -4.20 -9.41
N ASP A 27 -15.76 -4.09 -10.25
CA ASP A 27 -16.47 -5.25 -10.81
C ASP A 27 -15.70 -5.79 -12.03
N PRO A 28 -15.21 -7.04 -12.01
CA PRO A 28 -14.51 -7.66 -13.13
C PRO A 28 -15.36 -7.78 -14.41
N ALA A 29 -16.68 -7.80 -14.28
CA ALA A 29 -17.57 -7.80 -15.43
C ALA A 29 -17.57 -6.47 -16.23
N GLN A 30 -17.09 -5.38 -15.62
CA GLN A 30 -17.06 -4.05 -16.20
C GLN A 30 -15.65 -3.54 -16.50
N HIS A 31 -14.64 -4.15 -15.89
CA HIS A 31 -13.24 -3.70 -15.94
C HIS A 31 -12.29 -4.89 -16.08
N PRO A 32 -11.16 -4.74 -16.80
CA PRO A 32 -10.22 -5.84 -17.08
C PRO A 32 -9.32 -6.16 -15.88
N VAL A 33 -9.90 -6.31 -14.67
CA VAL A 33 -9.14 -6.68 -13.47
C VAL A 33 -9.02 -8.19 -13.35
N PRO A 34 -7.84 -8.74 -13.05
CA PRO A 34 -7.63 -10.17 -12.92
C PRO A 34 -8.26 -10.72 -11.63
N VAL A 35 -8.72 -11.98 -11.68
CA VAL A 35 -9.39 -12.69 -10.58
C VAL A 35 -8.76 -14.05 -10.31
N THR A 36 -8.56 -14.89 -11.34
CA THR A 36 -8.04 -16.25 -11.17
C THR A 36 -6.52 -16.27 -11.01
N PRO A 37 -5.92 -17.35 -10.48
CA PRO A 37 -4.47 -17.46 -10.40
C PRO A 37 -3.77 -17.25 -11.74
N GLU A 38 -4.32 -17.78 -12.84
CA GLU A 38 -3.78 -17.64 -14.19
C GLU A 38 -3.85 -16.18 -14.68
N GLU A 39 -4.98 -15.50 -14.44
CA GLU A 39 -5.16 -14.10 -14.81
C GLU A 39 -4.22 -13.21 -13.99
N MET A 40 -4.11 -13.45 -12.69
CA MET A 40 -3.22 -12.71 -11.78
C MET A 40 -1.75 -12.89 -12.17
N ALA A 41 -1.32 -14.11 -12.47
CA ALA A 41 0.03 -14.40 -12.94
C ALA A 41 0.33 -13.74 -14.30
N ALA A 42 -0.62 -13.77 -15.24
CA ALA A 42 -0.48 -13.13 -16.54
C ALA A 42 -0.36 -11.61 -16.44
N GLU A 43 -1.17 -10.97 -15.60
CA GLU A 43 -1.11 -9.52 -15.36
C GLU A 43 0.16 -9.14 -14.59
N ALA A 44 0.57 -9.93 -13.60
CA ALA A 44 1.84 -9.72 -12.89
C ALA A 44 3.03 -9.85 -13.87
N ARG A 45 3.00 -10.81 -14.79
CA ARG A 45 4.04 -10.97 -15.81
C ARG A 45 4.13 -9.76 -16.74
N ARG A 46 2.99 -9.23 -17.22
CA ARG A 46 2.99 -8.00 -18.03
C ARG A 46 3.56 -6.81 -17.27
N ALA A 47 3.24 -6.67 -15.99
CA ALA A 47 3.77 -5.61 -15.14
C ALA A 47 5.27 -5.77 -14.88
N PHE A 48 5.72 -7.01 -14.62
CA PHE A 48 7.13 -7.35 -14.43
C PHE A 48 7.97 -7.00 -15.66
N ASP A 49 7.52 -7.41 -16.86
CA ASP A 49 8.19 -7.10 -18.13
C ASP A 49 8.24 -5.60 -18.41
N ALA A 50 7.27 -4.83 -17.93
CA ALA A 50 7.22 -3.37 -18.04
C ALA A 50 8.08 -2.63 -16.98
N GLY A 51 8.62 -3.34 -15.97
CA GLY A 51 9.54 -2.79 -14.98
C GLY A 51 9.00 -2.72 -13.55
N ALA A 52 7.91 -3.41 -13.21
CA ALA A 52 7.48 -3.55 -11.83
C ALA A 52 8.45 -4.44 -11.03
N SER A 53 8.83 -4.00 -9.84
CA SER A 53 9.66 -4.74 -8.90
C SER A 53 8.83 -5.36 -7.77
N ILE A 54 7.65 -4.79 -7.51
CA ILE A 54 6.70 -5.22 -6.48
C ILE A 54 5.33 -5.38 -7.14
N VAL A 55 4.58 -6.40 -6.73
CA VAL A 55 3.15 -6.51 -7.03
C VAL A 55 2.34 -6.47 -5.75
N HIS A 56 1.36 -5.57 -5.70
CA HIS A 56 0.37 -5.51 -4.63
C HIS A 56 -0.84 -6.34 -5.00
N VAL A 57 -1.25 -7.24 -4.09
CA VAL A 57 -2.22 -8.30 -4.37
C VAL A 57 -3.39 -8.25 -3.40
N HIS A 58 -4.58 -8.21 -3.96
CA HIS A 58 -5.84 -8.54 -3.30
C HIS A 58 -6.34 -9.90 -3.79
N PHE A 59 -7.10 -10.59 -2.96
CA PHE A 59 -7.72 -11.86 -3.31
C PHE A 59 -9.22 -11.68 -3.50
N ARG A 60 -9.74 -12.36 -4.51
CA ARG A 60 -11.15 -12.34 -4.86
C ARG A 60 -11.71 -13.75 -4.84
N LYS A 61 -13.02 -13.90 -4.61
CA LYS A 61 -13.69 -15.19 -4.65
C LYS A 61 -13.57 -15.83 -6.03
N GLN A 62 -13.27 -17.14 -6.05
CA GLN A 62 -12.98 -17.89 -7.28
C GLN A 62 -14.21 -18.56 -7.89
N GLU A 63 -15.33 -18.65 -7.16
CA GLU A 63 -16.55 -19.25 -7.67
C GLU A 63 -17.11 -18.43 -8.85
N PRO A 64 -17.67 -19.08 -9.87
CA PRO A 64 -18.21 -18.39 -11.05
C PRO A 64 -19.19 -17.27 -10.67
N GLY A 65 -18.95 -16.07 -11.19
CA GLY A 65 -19.77 -14.89 -10.93
C GLY A 65 -19.52 -14.21 -9.55
N GLN A 66 -18.64 -14.75 -8.70
CA GLN A 66 -18.32 -14.17 -7.39
C GLN A 66 -17.06 -13.30 -7.37
N GLY A 67 -16.31 -13.24 -8.44
CA GLY A 67 -15.02 -12.50 -8.53
C GLY A 67 -15.08 -11.00 -8.19
N ARG A 68 -16.26 -10.42 -8.03
CA ARG A 68 -16.43 -9.04 -7.54
C ARG A 68 -16.28 -8.90 -6.02
N PHE A 69 -16.30 -10.01 -5.27
CA PHE A 69 -16.19 -10.00 -3.82
C PHE A 69 -14.77 -10.35 -3.35
N PRO A 70 -14.28 -9.74 -2.25
CA PRO A 70 -13.01 -10.12 -1.65
C PRO A 70 -13.06 -11.54 -1.10
N SER A 71 -11.89 -12.19 -1.03
CA SER A 71 -11.68 -13.46 -0.34
C SER A 71 -10.53 -13.32 0.68
N TRP A 72 -10.68 -13.99 1.82
CA TRP A 72 -9.62 -14.20 2.81
C TRP A 72 -9.32 -15.68 2.99
N GLU A 73 -9.57 -16.48 1.96
CA GLU A 73 -9.24 -17.90 1.95
C GLU A 73 -7.75 -18.11 1.72
N ALA A 74 -7.07 -18.72 2.68
CA ALA A 74 -5.61 -18.89 2.64
C ALA A 74 -5.13 -19.70 1.44
N ASP A 75 -5.91 -20.72 1.00
CA ASP A 75 -5.57 -21.53 -0.17
C ASP A 75 -5.67 -20.71 -1.46
N VAL A 76 -6.72 -19.87 -1.61
CA VAL A 76 -6.83 -18.94 -2.74
C VAL A 76 -5.64 -17.98 -2.78
N ALA A 77 -5.25 -17.45 -1.61
CA ALA A 77 -4.07 -16.58 -1.51
C ALA A 77 -2.79 -17.32 -1.91
N GLY A 78 -2.64 -18.56 -1.46
CA GLY A 78 -1.51 -19.42 -1.83
C GLY A 78 -1.44 -19.67 -3.31
N ASP A 79 -2.51 -20.16 -3.93
CA ASP A 79 -2.56 -20.53 -5.34
C ASP A 79 -2.24 -19.32 -6.26
N ILE A 80 -2.81 -18.14 -5.95
CA ILE A 80 -2.53 -16.90 -6.69
C ILE A 80 -1.06 -16.50 -6.55
N CYS A 81 -0.53 -16.48 -5.32
CA CYS A 81 0.84 -16.01 -5.09
C CYS A 81 1.89 -17.01 -5.61
N ASP A 82 1.62 -18.31 -5.54
CA ASP A 82 2.49 -19.34 -6.11
C ASP A 82 2.53 -19.20 -7.65
N ALA A 83 1.39 -18.97 -8.32
CA ALA A 83 1.33 -18.71 -9.75
C ALA A 83 2.07 -17.42 -10.15
N ILE A 84 1.97 -16.35 -9.36
CA ILE A 84 2.73 -15.10 -9.61
C ILE A 84 4.23 -15.35 -9.45
N ARG A 85 4.68 -16.05 -8.42
CA ARG A 85 6.10 -16.35 -8.20
C ARG A 85 6.70 -17.20 -9.33
N GLU A 86 5.92 -18.17 -9.82
CA GLU A 86 6.34 -18.98 -10.99
C GLU A 86 6.49 -18.12 -12.25
N ALA A 87 5.51 -17.27 -12.53
CA ALA A 87 5.51 -16.40 -13.71
C ALA A 87 6.57 -15.29 -13.64
N CYS A 88 6.90 -14.78 -12.44
CA CYS A 88 7.76 -13.62 -12.22
C CYS A 88 8.84 -13.93 -11.18
N PRO A 89 9.90 -14.69 -11.53
CA PRO A 89 10.95 -15.05 -10.57
C PRO A 89 11.60 -13.82 -9.92
N GLY A 90 11.60 -13.79 -8.60
CA GLY A 90 12.20 -12.71 -7.81
C GLY A 90 11.34 -11.46 -7.63
N ILE A 91 10.10 -11.44 -8.14
CA ILE A 91 9.15 -10.35 -7.85
C ILE A 91 8.86 -10.31 -6.36
N ILE A 92 8.74 -9.11 -5.79
CA ILE A 92 8.35 -8.90 -4.40
C ILE A 92 6.82 -8.92 -4.32
N LEU A 93 6.28 -9.74 -3.42
CA LEU A 93 4.85 -9.74 -3.11
C LEU A 93 4.56 -8.78 -1.97
N ASN A 94 3.53 -7.97 -2.15
CA ASN A 94 2.95 -7.10 -1.13
C ASN A 94 1.45 -7.42 -1.00
N LEU A 95 1.05 -8.05 0.11
CA LEU A 95 -0.33 -8.46 0.32
C LEU A 95 -1.15 -7.35 0.98
N SER A 96 -2.36 -7.13 0.47
CA SER A 96 -3.34 -6.32 1.19
C SER A 96 -3.76 -6.99 2.51
N THR A 97 -3.99 -6.16 3.55
CA THR A 97 -4.57 -6.60 4.83
C THR A 97 -5.84 -5.81 5.20
N GLY A 98 -6.35 -5.01 4.28
CA GLY A 98 -7.49 -4.14 4.52
C GLY A 98 -8.78 -4.89 4.80
N VAL A 99 -9.21 -4.93 6.06
CA VAL A 99 -10.45 -5.58 6.53
C VAL A 99 -11.25 -4.62 7.41
N LEU A 100 -12.59 -4.65 7.26
CA LEU A 100 -13.51 -3.92 8.15
C LEU A 100 -13.71 -4.69 9.45
N GLY A 101 -13.95 -3.93 10.53
CA GLY A 101 -14.11 -4.52 11.87
C GLY A 101 -12.80 -4.98 12.50
N ASP A 102 -12.88 -5.62 13.66
CA ASP A 102 -11.74 -5.97 14.49
C ASP A 102 -11.17 -7.37 14.23
N ASP A 103 -11.88 -8.21 13.48
CA ASP A 103 -11.42 -9.54 13.12
C ASP A 103 -10.37 -9.50 12.01
N ILE A 104 -9.12 -9.82 12.36
CA ILE A 104 -7.98 -9.90 11.45
C ILE A 104 -7.59 -11.32 11.07
N SER A 105 -8.35 -12.33 11.50
CA SER A 105 -8.00 -13.75 11.31
C SER A 105 -7.84 -14.13 9.83
N GLY A 106 -8.70 -13.62 8.96
CA GLY A 106 -8.63 -13.89 7.53
C GLY A 106 -7.34 -13.34 6.87
N PRO A 107 -7.06 -12.03 6.96
CA PRO A 107 -5.78 -11.49 6.48
C PRO A 107 -4.56 -12.18 7.07
N VAL A 108 -4.56 -12.49 8.38
CA VAL A 108 -3.45 -13.19 9.06
C VAL A 108 -3.26 -14.59 8.47
N ALA A 109 -4.32 -15.36 8.23
CA ALA A 109 -4.20 -16.67 7.60
C ALA A 109 -3.58 -16.60 6.19
N CYS A 110 -3.91 -15.57 5.41
CA CYS A 110 -3.28 -15.32 4.10
C CYS A 110 -1.78 -15.01 4.26
N LEU A 111 -1.40 -14.15 5.22
CA LEU A 111 0.02 -13.85 5.49
C LEU A 111 0.80 -15.08 5.90
N GLU A 112 0.25 -15.91 6.79
CA GLU A 112 0.88 -17.16 7.24
C GLU A 112 1.06 -18.19 6.11
N ARG A 113 0.07 -18.29 5.20
CA ARG A 113 0.14 -19.20 4.04
C ARG A 113 1.14 -18.76 2.98
N VAL A 114 1.17 -17.46 2.70
CA VAL A 114 1.98 -16.92 1.58
C VAL A 114 3.38 -16.53 2.02
N LYS A 115 3.55 -15.98 3.22
CA LYS A 115 4.79 -15.37 3.73
C LYS A 115 5.42 -14.43 2.69
N PRO A 116 4.71 -13.34 2.35
CA PRO A 116 5.20 -12.37 1.39
C PRO A 116 6.37 -11.56 1.96
N GLU A 117 7.14 -10.90 1.12
CA GLU A 117 8.21 -9.99 1.54
C GLU A 117 7.67 -8.74 2.22
N MET A 118 6.49 -8.26 1.78
CA MET A 118 5.83 -7.06 2.29
C MET A 118 4.33 -7.28 2.48
N ALA A 119 3.71 -6.47 3.34
CA ALA A 119 2.25 -6.38 3.41
C ALA A 119 1.80 -4.97 3.70
N ALA A 120 0.68 -4.55 3.11
CA ALA A 120 0.06 -3.27 3.39
C ALA A 120 -0.47 -3.23 4.83
N LEU A 121 -0.13 -2.17 5.54
CA LEU A 121 -0.60 -1.87 6.89
C LEU A 121 -1.41 -0.58 6.84
N ASN A 122 -2.73 -0.67 7.04
CA ASN A 122 -3.58 0.52 7.14
C ASN A 122 -3.24 1.26 8.43
N ALA A 123 -2.45 2.35 8.33
CA ALA A 123 -1.80 2.98 9.47
C ALA A 123 -2.70 3.93 10.27
N GLY A 124 -4.01 3.96 9.98
CA GLY A 124 -4.99 4.75 10.71
C GLY A 124 -6.40 4.60 10.19
N SER A 125 -7.37 5.11 10.94
CA SER A 125 -8.79 5.06 10.62
C SER A 125 -9.21 6.21 9.72
N LEU A 126 -10.20 5.97 8.87
CA LEU A 126 -10.75 6.95 7.93
C LEU A 126 -12.27 6.87 7.89
N ASN A 127 -12.96 8.02 8.00
CA ASN A 127 -14.36 8.10 7.62
C ASN A 127 -14.49 7.96 6.10
N TYR A 128 -15.08 6.85 5.62
CA TYR A 128 -15.17 6.56 4.20
C TYR A 128 -16.45 7.18 3.61
N LEU A 129 -16.29 8.38 3.04
CA LEU A 129 -17.40 9.24 2.63
C LEU A 129 -17.30 9.59 1.14
N LYS A 130 -18.45 9.56 0.44
CA LYS A 130 -18.55 10.10 -0.92
C LYS A 130 -19.92 10.71 -1.16
N ALA A 131 -19.94 11.97 -1.58
CA ALA A 131 -21.16 12.64 -2.01
C ALA A 131 -21.32 12.56 -3.54
N ARG A 132 -22.54 12.37 -4.00
CA ARG A 132 -22.94 12.52 -5.41
C ARG A 132 -23.09 14.01 -5.73
N ARG A 133 -23.07 14.36 -7.02
CA ARG A 133 -23.27 15.74 -7.47
C ARG A 133 -24.63 16.35 -7.07
N ASN A 134 -25.63 15.51 -6.79
CA ASN A 134 -26.95 15.94 -6.31
C ASN A 134 -27.01 16.16 -4.78
N GLY A 135 -25.89 16.13 -4.07
CA GLY A 135 -25.80 16.33 -2.62
C GLY A 135 -26.15 15.11 -1.77
N GLN A 136 -26.48 13.97 -2.37
CA GLN A 136 -26.76 12.73 -1.63
C GLN A 136 -25.48 11.90 -1.44
N TRP A 137 -25.45 11.06 -0.39
CA TRP A 137 -24.38 10.07 -0.23
C TRP A 137 -24.38 9.06 -1.37
N ALA A 138 -23.20 8.72 -1.87
CA ALA A 138 -23.03 7.69 -2.91
C ALA A 138 -23.29 6.28 -2.34
N TRP A 139 -22.99 6.10 -1.05
CA TRP A 139 -23.26 4.94 -0.20
C TRP A 139 -23.45 5.43 1.24
N PRO A 140 -23.98 4.61 2.15
CA PRO A 140 -24.03 4.94 3.58
C PRO A 140 -22.63 5.25 4.10
N PRO A 141 -22.41 6.39 4.79
CA PRO A 141 -21.14 6.68 5.43
C PRO A 141 -20.69 5.54 6.34
N LEU A 142 -19.43 5.16 6.24
CA LEU A 142 -18.84 4.10 7.06
C LEU A 142 -17.49 4.54 7.63
N LEU A 143 -17.06 3.89 8.70
CA LEU A 143 -15.72 4.02 9.24
C LEU A 143 -14.86 2.85 8.70
N PHE A 144 -13.76 3.18 8.02
CA PHE A 144 -12.68 2.23 7.81
C PHE A 144 -11.80 2.27 9.05
N ASP A 145 -12.08 1.36 9.97
CA ASP A 145 -11.55 1.37 11.33
C ASP A 145 -10.21 0.64 11.42
N ASN A 146 -9.17 1.39 11.75
CA ASN A 146 -7.84 0.89 12.02
C ASN A 146 -7.30 1.57 13.30
N PRO A 147 -7.85 1.22 14.48
CA PRO A 147 -7.36 1.74 15.75
C PRO A 147 -5.98 1.17 16.09
N VAL A 148 -5.21 1.86 16.92
CA VAL A 148 -3.84 1.49 17.28
C VAL A 148 -3.70 0.04 17.75
N PRO A 149 -4.60 -0.53 18.58
CA PRO A 149 -4.50 -1.94 18.98
C PRO A 149 -4.61 -2.92 17.80
N LYS A 150 -5.45 -2.64 16.80
CA LYS A 150 -5.55 -3.45 15.58
C LYS A 150 -4.26 -3.36 14.75
N ILE A 151 -3.72 -2.15 14.59
CA ILE A 151 -2.43 -1.89 13.92
C ILE A 151 -1.31 -2.67 14.60
N ALA A 152 -1.22 -2.62 15.94
CA ALA A 152 -0.22 -3.33 16.72
C ALA A 152 -0.28 -4.86 16.51
N ARG A 153 -1.49 -5.44 16.46
CA ARG A 153 -1.67 -6.88 16.18
C ARG A 153 -1.17 -7.26 14.78
N PHE A 154 -1.42 -6.43 13.76
CA PHE A 154 -0.86 -6.66 12.42
C PHE A 154 0.66 -6.54 12.41
N ILE A 155 1.24 -5.51 13.02
CA ILE A 155 2.70 -5.32 13.07
C ILE A 155 3.34 -6.52 13.78
N LYS A 156 2.79 -6.96 14.92
CA LYS A 156 3.30 -8.13 15.66
C LYS A 156 3.30 -9.38 14.76
N LYS A 157 2.21 -9.63 14.02
CA LYS A 157 2.14 -10.78 13.12
C LYS A 157 3.11 -10.66 11.94
N MET A 158 3.26 -9.47 11.36
CA MET A 158 4.23 -9.23 10.30
C MET A 158 5.67 -9.44 10.79
N ASP A 159 5.98 -8.97 12.01
CA ASP A 159 7.29 -9.15 12.61
C ASP A 159 7.60 -10.64 12.88
N GLU A 160 6.62 -11.40 13.42
CA GLU A 160 6.75 -12.86 13.63
C GLU A 160 7.01 -13.64 12.32
N LEU A 161 6.56 -13.13 11.19
CA LEU A 161 6.68 -13.76 9.88
C LEU A 161 7.81 -13.18 9.00
N ASP A 162 8.61 -12.24 9.52
CA ASP A 162 9.64 -11.49 8.79
C ASP A 162 9.07 -10.74 7.55
N ILE A 163 7.86 -10.17 7.69
CA ILE A 163 7.16 -9.40 6.67
C ILE A 163 7.35 -7.90 6.94
N ILE A 164 7.74 -7.14 5.92
CA ILE A 164 7.95 -5.70 6.02
C ILE A 164 6.60 -4.97 5.90
N PRO A 165 6.18 -4.20 6.92
CA PRO A 165 4.94 -3.42 6.84
C PRO A 165 5.09 -2.21 5.92
N GLU A 166 4.15 -2.04 4.99
CA GLU A 166 3.96 -0.84 4.18
C GLU A 166 2.84 0.01 4.79
N CYS A 167 3.16 1.12 5.43
CA CYS A 167 2.20 1.99 6.11
C CYS A 167 1.38 2.82 5.12
N GLU A 168 0.15 2.42 4.84
CA GLU A 168 -0.80 3.19 4.02
C GLU A 168 -1.40 4.33 4.83
N CYS A 169 -1.16 5.58 4.35
CA CYS A 169 -1.57 6.80 4.99
C CYS A 169 -2.60 7.54 4.13
N PHE A 170 -3.84 7.65 4.61
CA PHE A 170 -4.98 8.23 3.90
C PHE A 170 -5.14 9.73 4.15
N ASP A 171 -4.51 10.26 5.20
CA ASP A 171 -4.49 11.69 5.53
C ASP A 171 -3.19 12.10 6.23
N THR A 172 -3.03 13.41 6.49
CA THR A 172 -1.83 14.00 7.09
C THR A 172 -1.62 13.56 8.54
N GLY A 173 -2.71 13.34 9.30
CA GLY A 173 -2.65 12.89 10.68
C GLY A 173 -2.13 11.46 10.79
N ILE A 174 -2.46 10.61 9.81
CA ILE A 174 -1.94 9.24 9.74
C ILE A 174 -0.43 9.23 9.44
N VAL A 175 0.07 10.10 8.54
CA VAL A 175 1.52 10.25 8.30
C VAL A 175 2.25 10.59 9.61
N ARG A 176 1.72 11.56 10.37
CA ARG A 176 2.25 11.91 11.67
C ARG A 176 2.19 10.75 12.66
N SER A 177 1.10 9.97 12.68
CA SER A 177 0.96 8.80 13.56
C SER A 177 2.01 7.75 13.28
N VAL A 178 2.38 7.50 12.02
CA VAL A 178 3.49 6.59 11.65
C VAL A 178 4.81 7.07 12.26
N GLY A 179 5.08 8.38 12.27
CA GLY A 179 6.23 8.95 12.96
C GLY A 179 6.24 8.66 14.47
N LEU A 180 5.05 8.70 15.11
CA LEU A 180 4.90 8.35 16.54
C LEU A 180 5.07 6.85 16.76
N PHE A 181 4.53 5.98 15.91
CA PHE A 181 4.73 4.52 15.99
C PHE A 181 6.21 4.15 15.92
N ARG A 182 6.97 4.78 15.01
CA ARG A 182 8.42 4.63 14.95
C ARG A 182 9.09 5.11 16.25
N GLN A 183 8.71 6.30 16.74
CA GLN A 183 9.31 6.91 17.94
C GLN A 183 9.15 6.04 19.19
N VAL A 184 8.00 5.36 19.33
CA VAL A 184 7.74 4.46 20.47
C VAL A 184 8.26 3.04 20.25
N GLY A 185 8.90 2.76 19.11
CA GLY A 185 9.49 1.45 18.82
C GLY A 185 8.56 0.39 18.24
N MET A 186 7.35 0.76 17.78
CA MET A 186 6.43 -0.17 17.12
C MET A 186 6.86 -0.53 15.70
N LEU A 187 7.65 0.30 15.04
CA LEU A 187 8.08 0.10 13.65
C LEU A 187 9.61 0.12 13.57
N ARG A 188 10.17 -0.77 12.76
CA ARG A 188 11.60 -0.81 12.43
C ARG A 188 11.96 0.25 11.40
N ASP A 189 13.23 0.66 11.37
CA ASP A 189 13.79 1.50 10.31
C ASP A 189 14.34 0.67 9.14
N PRO A 190 14.23 1.17 7.90
CA PRO A 190 13.47 2.34 7.47
C PRO A 190 11.97 2.06 7.49
N VAL A 191 11.18 3.04 7.90
CA VAL A 191 9.72 2.97 7.80
C VAL A 191 9.30 3.10 6.33
N HIS A 192 8.39 2.26 5.86
CA HIS A 192 7.83 2.34 4.50
C HIS A 192 6.46 3.03 4.55
N ILE A 193 6.31 4.14 3.85
CA ILE A 193 5.11 4.99 3.84
C ILE A 193 4.51 5.06 2.44
N SER A 194 3.23 4.75 2.33
CA SER A 194 2.45 4.94 1.12
C SER A 194 1.44 6.06 1.30
N LEU A 195 1.62 7.15 0.57
CA LEU A 195 0.70 8.29 0.56
C LEU A 195 -0.49 7.99 -0.35
N VAL A 196 -1.62 7.62 0.25
CA VAL A 196 -2.85 7.25 -0.48
C VAL A 196 -3.67 8.49 -0.75
N MET A 197 -3.74 8.89 -2.01
CA MET A 197 -4.49 10.07 -2.47
C MET A 197 -5.62 9.67 -3.42
N GLY A 198 -6.75 10.32 -3.30
CA GLY A 198 -7.92 10.09 -4.16
C GLY A 198 -8.93 9.09 -3.63
N VAL A 199 -8.65 8.44 -2.50
CA VAL A 199 -9.67 7.67 -1.77
C VAL A 199 -10.73 8.63 -1.23
N ALA A 200 -11.98 8.21 -1.26
CA ALA A 200 -13.09 9.01 -0.79
C ALA A 200 -12.86 9.54 0.63
N SER A 201 -12.94 10.86 0.80
CA SER A 201 -12.68 11.62 2.04
C SER A 201 -11.25 11.58 2.61
N GLY A 202 -10.32 10.90 1.94
CA GLY A 202 -8.90 11.00 2.23
C GLY A 202 -8.23 12.21 1.56
N MET A 203 -6.90 12.17 1.44
CA MET A 203 -6.14 13.20 0.74
C MET A 203 -6.56 13.31 -0.74
N PRO A 204 -6.74 14.52 -1.27
CA PRO A 204 -7.02 14.70 -2.69
C PRO A 204 -5.77 14.40 -3.55
N VAL A 205 -5.98 14.00 -4.81
CA VAL A 205 -4.90 13.89 -5.80
C VAL A 205 -4.41 15.30 -6.15
N ASN A 206 -3.41 15.78 -5.41
CA ASN A 206 -2.87 17.14 -5.53
C ASN A 206 -1.39 17.17 -5.14
N SER A 207 -0.52 17.44 -6.12
CA SER A 207 0.94 17.48 -5.93
C SER A 207 1.42 18.52 -4.92
N LYS A 208 0.63 19.57 -4.65
CA LYS A 208 1.00 20.60 -3.66
C LYS A 208 1.10 20.07 -2.22
N TRP A 209 0.50 18.92 -1.93
CA TRP A 209 0.58 18.29 -0.62
C TRP A 209 1.89 17.52 -0.42
N LEU A 210 2.51 17.03 -1.49
CA LEU A 210 3.66 16.14 -1.40
C LEU A 210 4.85 16.75 -0.62
N PRO A 211 5.29 18.00 -0.86
CA PRO A 211 6.39 18.58 -0.09
C PRO A 211 6.11 18.63 1.42
N LEU A 212 4.87 18.97 1.82
CA LEU A 212 4.48 19.04 3.22
C LEU A 212 4.44 17.64 3.88
N LEU A 213 3.96 16.65 3.14
CA LEU A 213 3.90 15.27 3.63
C LEU A 213 5.31 14.67 3.76
N VAL A 214 6.20 14.96 2.81
CA VAL A 214 7.61 14.53 2.87
C VAL A 214 8.33 15.17 4.06
N ASP A 215 8.05 16.43 4.37
CA ASP A 215 8.62 17.11 5.53
C ASP A 215 8.11 16.55 6.88
N GLU A 216 6.90 16.00 6.90
CA GLU A 216 6.31 15.38 8.12
C GLU A 216 6.79 13.94 8.36
N MET A 217 7.29 13.24 7.34
CA MET A 217 7.76 11.86 7.47
C MET A 217 8.98 11.74 8.40
N PRO A 218 9.15 10.60 9.07
CA PRO A 218 10.39 10.29 9.78
C PRO A 218 11.60 10.38 8.86
N GLU A 219 12.72 10.83 9.41
CA GLU A 219 13.99 10.86 8.68
C GLU A 219 14.39 9.45 8.22
N GLY A 220 14.78 9.31 6.94
CA GLY A 220 15.18 8.03 6.36
C GLY A 220 14.01 7.16 5.90
N ALA A 221 12.76 7.59 6.08
CA ALA A 221 11.61 6.84 5.58
C ALA A 221 11.69 6.61 4.05
N MET A 222 11.37 5.41 3.61
CA MET A 222 11.09 5.12 2.22
C MET A 222 9.61 5.42 1.94
N TRP A 223 9.32 6.05 0.81
CA TRP A 223 7.94 6.44 0.55
C TRP A 223 7.55 6.33 -0.92
N GLN A 224 6.28 6.09 -1.16
CA GLN A 224 5.65 6.11 -2.48
C GLN A 224 4.31 6.83 -2.45
N THR A 225 3.77 7.12 -3.64
CA THR A 225 2.38 7.57 -3.79
C THR A 225 1.51 6.46 -4.35
N ILE A 226 0.30 6.33 -3.78
CA ILE A 226 -0.82 5.54 -4.28
C ILE A 226 -1.89 6.54 -4.73
N LEU A 227 -2.19 6.58 -6.03
CA LEU A 227 -3.02 7.63 -6.62
C LEU A 227 -4.27 7.04 -7.26
N ILE A 228 -5.42 7.20 -6.61
CA ILE A 228 -6.71 6.72 -7.12
C ILE A 228 -7.40 7.85 -7.89
N GLY A 229 -7.55 7.66 -9.21
CA GLY A 229 -8.13 8.70 -10.06
C GLY A 229 -8.22 8.32 -11.52
N ARG A 230 -8.24 9.36 -12.36
CA ARG A 230 -8.20 9.21 -13.81
C ARG A 230 -6.82 9.67 -14.31
N ASP A 231 -6.79 10.36 -15.44
CA ASP A 231 -5.59 10.97 -16.03
C ASP A 231 -4.93 12.04 -15.14
N ASN A 232 -5.66 12.61 -14.18
CA ASN A 232 -5.14 13.57 -13.21
C ASN A 232 -4.09 13.01 -12.24
N VAL A 233 -3.89 11.70 -12.16
CA VAL A 233 -2.85 11.06 -11.32
C VAL A 233 -1.44 11.25 -11.89
N TRP A 234 -1.28 11.30 -13.20
CA TRP A 234 0.02 11.28 -13.87
C TRP A 234 0.93 12.46 -13.56
N PRO A 235 0.42 13.72 -13.51
CA PRO A 235 1.26 14.86 -13.07
C PRO A 235 1.74 14.71 -11.62
N VAL A 236 0.96 14.03 -10.74
CA VAL A 236 1.34 13.80 -9.34
C VAL A 236 2.41 12.72 -9.24
N HIS A 237 2.34 11.65 -10.04
CA HIS A 237 3.42 10.66 -10.15
C HIS A 237 4.74 11.30 -10.57
N ARG A 238 4.71 12.23 -11.53
CA ARG A 238 5.90 12.98 -11.94
C ARG A 238 6.50 13.75 -10.77
N THR A 239 5.66 14.53 -10.05
CA THR A 239 6.13 15.29 -8.87
C THR A 239 6.67 14.35 -7.78
N SER A 240 6.04 13.20 -7.57
CA SER A 240 6.53 12.18 -6.63
C SER A 240 7.93 11.69 -7.01
N ALA A 241 8.14 11.35 -8.28
CA ALA A 241 9.46 10.94 -8.79
C ALA A 241 10.52 12.05 -8.65
N GLU A 242 10.17 13.29 -8.96
CA GLU A 242 11.03 14.47 -8.83
C GLU A 242 11.43 14.77 -7.37
N LEU A 243 10.57 14.44 -6.41
CA LEU A 243 10.84 14.56 -4.97
C LEU A 243 11.58 13.36 -4.37
N GLY A 244 11.88 12.31 -5.17
CA GLY A 244 12.62 11.14 -4.73
C GLY A 244 11.74 9.99 -4.24
N GLY A 245 10.42 10.06 -4.38
CA GLY A 245 9.49 8.99 -4.04
C GLY A 245 9.58 7.78 -4.98
N HIS A 246 9.16 6.63 -4.48
CA HIS A 246 8.83 5.46 -5.28
C HIS A 246 7.41 5.61 -5.84
N LEU A 247 7.01 4.74 -6.76
CA LEU A 247 5.80 4.93 -7.54
C LEU A 247 4.94 3.66 -7.54
N ARG A 248 3.62 3.83 -7.45
CA ARG A 248 2.67 2.74 -7.58
C ARG A 248 1.53 3.13 -8.53
N THR A 249 1.15 2.23 -9.42
CA THR A 249 -0.07 2.28 -10.22
C THR A 249 -0.56 0.86 -10.56
N GLY A 250 -1.72 0.75 -11.18
CA GLY A 250 -2.30 -0.51 -11.64
C GLY A 250 -3.80 -0.41 -11.79
N LEU A 251 -4.44 -1.50 -12.24
CA LEU A 251 -5.88 -1.56 -12.45
C LEU A 251 -6.71 -1.44 -11.16
N GLU A 252 -6.07 -1.56 -10.00
CA GLU A 252 -6.68 -1.20 -8.71
C GLU A 252 -6.84 0.30 -8.54
N ASP A 253 -5.83 1.09 -8.98
CA ASP A 253 -5.71 2.52 -8.67
C ASP A 253 -6.29 3.41 -9.79
N THR A 254 -6.10 3.01 -11.06
CA THR A 254 -6.59 3.75 -12.23
C THR A 254 -6.83 2.85 -13.43
N PHE A 255 -7.76 3.27 -14.31
CA PHE A 255 -7.99 2.64 -15.62
C PHE A 255 -7.54 3.53 -16.78
N TYR A 256 -6.85 4.65 -16.51
CA TYR A 256 -6.57 5.66 -17.51
C TYR A 256 -5.07 5.89 -17.69
N LEU A 257 -4.63 5.86 -18.94
CA LEU A 257 -3.30 6.25 -19.38
C LEU A 257 -3.10 7.78 -19.33
N PRO A 258 -1.86 8.29 -19.45
CA PRO A 258 -1.58 9.73 -19.42
C PRO A 258 -2.34 10.55 -20.47
N ASN A 259 -2.65 9.94 -21.63
CA ASN A 259 -3.42 10.57 -22.72
C ASN A 259 -4.94 10.52 -22.51
N GLY A 260 -5.41 9.93 -21.41
CA GLY A 260 -6.83 9.79 -21.08
C GLY A 260 -7.49 8.52 -21.66
N ASP A 261 -6.79 7.74 -22.46
CA ASP A 261 -7.28 6.45 -22.98
C ASP A 261 -7.42 5.42 -21.84
N ARG A 262 -8.29 4.43 -22.04
CA ARG A 262 -8.41 3.33 -21.07
C ARG A 262 -7.29 2.31 -21.29
N ALA A 263 -6.61 2.00 -20.21
CA ALA A 263 -5.69 0.88 -20.17
C ALA A 263 -6.45 -0.45 -20.28
N THR A 264 -5.86 -1.41 -20.95
CA THR A 264 -6.38 -2.77 -21.11
C THR A 264 -5.62 -3.81 -20.27
N SER A 265 -4.50 -3.42 -19.64
CA SER A 265 -3.69 -4.27 -18.78
C SER A 265 -2.89 -3.47 -17.76
N ASN A 266 -2.44 -4.14 -16.71
CA ASN A 266 -1.45 -3.58 -15.78
C ASN A 266 -0.13 -3.24 -16.47
N GLY A 267 0.31 -4.04 -17.45
CA GLY A 267 1.54 -3.78 -18.19
C GLY A 267 1.57 -2.41 -18.84
N GLN A 268 0.47 -1.96 -19.46
CA GLN A 268 0.37 -0.63 -20.07
C GLN A 268 0.52 0.51 -19.04
N LEU A 269 -0.10 0.35 -17.87
CA LEU A 269 -0.01 1.35 -16.80
C LEU A 269 1.41 1.41 -16.24
N ILE A 270 2.06 0.27 -16.03
CA ILE A 270 3.46 0.21 -15.54
C ILE A 270 4.44 0.77 -16.57
N GLU A 271 4.26 0.50 -17.86
CA GLU A 271 5.10 1.08 -18.92
C GLU A 271 5.00 2.60 -18.94
N ALA A 272 3.78 3.14 -18.82
CA ALA A 272 3.55 4.58 -18.71
C ALA A 272 4.21 5.16 -17.46
N LEU A 273 4.10 4.49 -16.31
CA LEU A 273 4.70 4.92 -15.05
C LEU A 273 6.24 4.86 -15.12
N ALA A 274 6.80 3.83 -15.72
CA ALA A 274 8.23 3.70 -15.98
C ALA A 274 8.76 4.84 -16.88
N THR A 275 7.96 5.26 -17.85
CA THR A 275 8.28 6.42 -18.70
C THR A 275 8.30 7.70 -17.87
N VAL A 276 7.29 7.94 -17.02
CA VAL A 276 7.25 9.09 -16.11
C VAL A 276 8.48 9.12 -15.18
N ALA A 277 8.88 7.96 -14.64
CA ALA A 277 10.07 7.86 -13.80
C ALA A 277 11.35 8.26 -14.56
N ARG A 278 11.55 7.73 -15.78
CA ARG A 278 12.72 8.04 -16.62
C ARG A 278 12.75 9.51 -17.03
N GLU A 279 11.62 10.09 -17.39
CA GLU A 279 11.50 11.53 -17.73
C GLU A 279 11.81 12.44 -16.53
N ALA A 280 11.55 11.97 -15.30
CA ALA A 280 11.96 12.65 -14.07
C ALA A 280 13.46 12.39 -13.71
N GLY A 281 14.23 11.74 -14.60
CA GLY A 281 15.65 11.45 -14.40
C GLY A 281 15.92 10.30 -13.42
N ARG A 282 14.93 9.39 -13.18
CA ARG A 282 15.07 8.27 -12.26
C ARG A 282 15.32 6.96 -13.00
N GLU A 283 16.30 6.19 -12.55
CA GLU A 283 16.46 4.79 -12.95
C GLU A 283 15.46 3.92 -12.20
N ILE A 284 15.03 2.82 -12.83
CA ILE A 284 14.10 1.85 -12.24
C ILE A 284 14.89 0.73 -11.58
N ALA A 285 14.53 0.39 -10.34
CA ALA A 285 15.11 -0.71 -9.61
C ALA A 285 14.62 -2.07 -10.17
N SER A 286 15.53 -3.00 -10.39
CA SER A 286 15.15 -4.41 -10.60
C SER A 286 14.55 -5.00 -9.31
N PRO A 287 13.85 -6.15 -9.37
CA PRO A 287 13.32 -6.79 -8.17
C PRO A 287 14.38 -7.07 -7.11
N SER A 288 15.58 -7.51 -7.48
CA SER A 288 16.68 -7.77 -6.55
C SER A 288 17.20 -6.49 -5.88
N GLU A 289 17.33 -5.39 -6.65
CA GLU A 289 17.71 -4.09 -6.11
C GLU A 289 16.62 -3.53 -5.21
N ALA A 290 15.35 -3.66 -5.59
CA ALA A 290 14.21 -3.26 -4.77
C ALA A 290 14.18 -4.03 -3.44
N LEU A 291 14.39 -5.35 -3.47
CA LEU A 291 14.44 -6.17 -2.27
C LEU A 291 15.56 -5.74 -1.33
N ALA A 292 16.76 -5.47 -1.86
CA ALA A 292 17.87 -4.96 -1.07
C ALA A 292 17.58 -3.57 -0.46
N MET A 293 16.81 -2.73 -1.15
CA MET A 293 16.40 -1.43 -0.64
C MET A 293 15.36 -1.54 0.48
N VAL A 294 14.31 -2.34 0.28
CA VAL A 294 13.21 -2.45 1.26
C VAL A 294 13.64 -3.20 2.53
N ARG A 295 14.58 -4.16 2.42
CA ARG A 295 15.12 -4.90 3.58
C ARG A 295 16.24 -4.17 4.31
N LYS A 296 16.76 -3.08 3.75
CA LYS A 296 17.89 -2.36 4.37
C LYS A 296 17.51 -1.87 5.76
N GLY A 297 18.18 -2.41 6.78
CA GLY A 297 17.94 -2.09 8.20
C GLY A 297 16.94 -3.01 8.90
N HIS A 298 16.11 -3.79 8.18
CA HIS A 298 15.21 -4.77 8.80
C HIS A 298 15.91 -5.95 9.45
N ASP A 299 17.14 -6.27 9.03
CA ASP A 299 17.96 -7.35 9.63
C ASP A 299 18.56 -6.96 10.99
N THR A 300 18.36 -5.72 11.46
CA THR A 300 18.81 -5.30 12.79
C THR A 300 17.82 -5.82 13.84
N ALA A 301 18.33 -6.60 14.80
CA ALA A 301 17.53 -7.16 15.89
C ALA A 301 17.01 -6.05 16.82
N GLN A 302 15.88 -5.48 16.49
CA GLN A 302 15.10 -4.59 17.36
C GLN A 302 13.94 -5.37 17.94
N ASP A 303 13.87 -5.47 19.27
CA ASP A 303 12.72 -6.06 19.95
C ASP A 303 11.57 -5.05 19.96
N LEU A 304 10.46 -5.42 19.33
CA LEU A 304 9.23 -4.60 19.25
C LEU A 304 8.20 -4.99 20.33
N SER A 305 8.46 -6.05 21.12
CA SER A 305 7.44 -6.68 21.97
C SER A 305 6.85 -5.72 23.01
N GLU A 306 7.69 -4.98 23.74
CA GLU A 306 7.23 -4.04 24.77
C GLU A 306 6.32 -2.94 24.20
N ALA A 307 6.72 -2.33 23.06
CA ALA A 307 5.95 -1.27 22.41
C ALA A 307 4.61 -1.77 21.85
N LEU A 308 4.59 -2.98 21.31
CA LEU A 308 3.39 -3.59 20.75
C LEU A 308 2.42 -4.07 21.84
N GLU A 309 2.93 -4.60 22.96
CA GLU A 309 2.12 -4.94 24.12
C GLU A 309 1.46 -3.71 24.72
N ALA A 310 2.22 -2.63 24.99
CA ALA A 310 1.69 -1.38 25.49
C ALA A 310 0.60 -0.79 24.57
N ALA A 311 0.80 -0.83 23.25
CA ALA A 311 -0.18 -0.34 22.29
C ALA A 311 -1.47 -1.18 22.23
N THR A 312 -1.40 -2.46 22.60
CA THR A 312 -2.55 -3.36 22.65
C THR A 312 -3.36 -3.17 23.94
N GLU A 313 -2.70 -2.97 25.08
CA GLU A 313 -3.33 -2.83 26.39
C GLU A 313 -4.09 -1.50 26.58
N VAL A 314 -3.59 -0.40 26.04
CA VAL A 314 -4.22 0.93 26.15
C VAL A 314 -5.66 0.95 25.61
N GLY A 315 -5.97 0.10 24.64
CA GLY A 315 -7.34 -0.04 24.12
C GLY A 315 -8.36 -0.59 25.13
N GLN A 316 -7.93 -1.35 26.13
CA GLN A 316 -8.81 -1.94 27.14
C GLN A 316 -9.05 -1.00 28.34
N SER A 317 -8.07 -0.21 28.75
CA SER A 317 -8.19 0.64 29.95
C SER A 317 -9.01 1.92 29.74
N VAL A 318 -9.02 2.47 28.52
CA VAL A 318 -9.79 3.71 28.22
C VAL A 318 -11.30 3.43 28.07
N LEU A 319 -11.69 2.19 27.82
CA LEU A 319 -13.09 1.77 27.67
C LEU A 319 -13.71 1.25 28.97
N ASP A 320 -12.94 1.11 30.06
CA ASP A 320 -13.45 0.73 31.38
C ASP A 320 -13.46 1.94 32.33
N PRO A 321 -14.64 2.63 32.49
CA PRO A 321 -14.77 3.80 33.36
C PRO A 321 -14.62 3.48 34.84
N LYS A 322 -14.37 2.22 35.24
CA LYS A 322 -14.20 1.76 36.61
C LYS A 322 -12.75 1.56 37.07
N ALA A 323 -11.77 1.73 36.21
CA ALA A 323 -10.35 1.54 36.55
C ALA A 323 -9.69 2.78 37.21
N GLY A 324 -10.47 3.82 37.57
CA GLY A 324 -9.98 5.07 38.14
C GLY A 324 -10.70 5.51 39.43
N SER A 325 -11.03 4.58 40.33
CA SER A 325 -11.57 4.95 41.66
C SER A 325 -10.84 4.22 42.79
#